data_a1fc2cd0dc1a2dc4005b3f223b401d8c
#
_entry.id   a1fc2cd0dc1a2dc4005b3f223b401d8c
#
_cell.length_a   1.000
_cell.length_b   1.000
_cell.length_c   1.000
_cell.angle_alpha   90.00
_cell.angle_beta   90.00
_cell.angle_gamma   90.00
#
_symmetry.space_group_name_H-M   'P 1'
#
loop_
_entity.id
_entity.type
_entity.pdbx_description
1 polymer ?
#
loop_
_entity_poly.entity_id
_entity_poly.type
_entity_poly.pdbx_seq_one_letter_code
_entity_poly.pdbx_strand_id
1 'polypeptide(L)'
;MKKHLIYIILLSAMLLTLCHGQTHTLSGLSPQRFASTIEGKPTSLYILRNSKGIEACITNYGARLVSLMEPDRNGKLEDVVLGYDNITDYHTKGQNFGATVGRYIGRIIGPKFTIDSTTYTLQDNGKGVISHGGNPGFANRVWDIIDQTEQKLVLRYISPDGENGFPGKLTTILTYTLLEDGALEVDFQATTTKATHVNLSNHSFFNISGNPVQSVEAQYLWIDSKKIAEYDQHKNVTGHFYKVRHTPFDFRKPHAIGERINNDNEQLNITGGYDHAFALRHSGDISKTAAILFDAKSGRTLTT
;
A
#
# COMPACT_ATOMS: atom_id res chain seq x y z
N MET A 1 40.50 72.13 -5.23
CA MET A 1 40.86 70.69 -5.48
C MET A 1 39.95 69.80 -4.64
N LYS A 2 38.88 69.23 -5.23
CA LYS A 2 37.96 68.30 -4.56
C LYS A 2 38.29 66.89 -5.03
N LYS A 3 38.72 66.01 -4.11
CA LYS A 3 38.99 64.60 -4.38
C LYS A 3 37.67 63.86 -4.24
N HIS A 4 37.13 63.25 -5.32
CA HIS A 4 36.04 62.33 -5.29
C HIS A 4 36.54 60.93 -4.98
N LEU A 5 36.06 60.41 -3.88
CA LEU A 5 36.31 59.01 -3.43
C LEU A 5 35.20 58.14 -4.03
N ILE A 6 35.58 57.27 -4.95
CA ILE A 6 34.64 56.30 -5.56
C ILE A 6 34.66 55.04 -4.69
N TYR A 7 33.55 54.76 -4.03
CA TYR A 7 33.35 53.46 -3.34
C TYR A 7 32.84 52.43 -4.36
N ILE A 8 33.68 51.44 -4.64
CA ILE A 8 33.25 50.27 -5.41
C ILE A 8 32.65 49.27 -4.40
N ILE A 9 31.32 49.13 -4.43
CA ILE A 9 30.62 48.06 -3.70
C ILE A 9 30.73 46.77 -4.51
N LEU A 10 31.59 45.87 -4.12
CA LEU A 10 31.61 44.49 -4.64
C LEU A 10 30.45 43.72 -4.03
N LEU A 11 29.39 43.58 -4.84
CA LEU A 11 28.28 42.64 -4.51
C LEU A 11 28.73 41.24 -4.88
N SER A 12 29.22 40.49 -3.87
CA SER A 12 29.49 39.06 -4.01
C SER A 12 28.13 38.33 -4.00
N ALA A 13 27.61 38.04 -5.18
CA ALA A 13 26.51 37.12 -5.36
C ALA A 13 27.01 35.70 -4.97
N MET A 14 26.69 35.28 -3.77
CA MET A 14 26.91 33.91 -3.31
C MET A 14 25.86 33.04 -4.04
N LEU A 15 26.24 32.47 -5.19
CA LEU A 15 25.47 31.40 -5.82
C LEU A 15 25.50 30.20 -4.87
N LEU A 16 24.46 30.05 -4.09
CA LEU A 16 24.11 28.78 -3.47
C LEU A 16 23.72 27.81 -4.59
N THR A 17 24.71 27.14 -5.17
CA THR A 17 24.46 25.90 -5.91
C THR A 17 23.91 24.88 -4.93
N LEU A 18 22.57 24.79 -4.85
CA LEU A 18 21.90 23.62 -4.31
C LEU A 18 22.35 22.42 -5.17
N CYS A 19 23.41 21.75 -4.71
CA CYS A 19 23.73 20.40 -5.17
C CYS A 19 22.53 19.52 -4.80
N HIS A 20 21.53 19.44 -5.67
CA HIS A 20 20.59 18.35 -5.68
C HIS A 20 21.38 17.11 -6.10
N GLY A 21 22.06 16.49 -5.16
CA GLY A 21 22.58 15.16 -5.36
C GLY A 21 21.42 14.31 -5.83
N GLN A 22 21.47 13.76 -7.04
CA GLN A 22 20.54 12.75 -7.47
C GLN A 22 20.72 11.59 -6.47
N THR A 23 19.84 11.53 -5.48
CA THR A 23 19.78 10.40 -4.56
C THR A 23 19.25 9.23 -5.37
N HIS A 24 20.17 8.43 -5.92
CA HIS A 24 19.79 7.16 -6.52
C HIS A 24 19.15 6.28 -5.46
N THR A 25 18.00 5.70 -5.77
CA THR A 25 17.40 4.67 -4.93
C THR A 25 18.18 3.38 -5.07
N LEU A 26 18.17 2.54 -4.03
CA LEU A 26 18.78 1.20 -4.09
C LEU A 26 18.04 0.29 -5.07
N SER A 27 16.73 0.53 -5.25
CA SER A 27 15.89 -0.19 -6.21
C SER A 27 16.11 0.23 -7.68
N GLY A 28 16.95 1.25 -7.93
CA GLY A 28 17.15 1.80 -9.28
C GLY A 28 16.05 2.74 -9.76
N LEU A 29 15.06 3.05 -8.91
CA LEU A 29 14.00 4.01 -9.24
C LEU A 29 14.59 5.42 -9.40
N SER A 30 14.10 6.16 -10.40
CA SER A 30 14.41 7.57 -10.59
C SER A 30 13.31 8.43 -9.97
N PRO A 31 13.61 9.26 -8.93
CA PRO A 31 12.63 10.16 -8.35
C PRO A 31 11.99 11.11 -9.36
N GLN A 32 12.71 11.51 -10.40
CA GLN A 32 12.21 12.37 -11.47
C GLN A 32 11.05 11.74 -12.25
N ARG A 33 11.00 10.42 -12.36
CA ARG A 33 9.90 9.70 -13.03
C ARG A 33 8.61 9.66 -12.20
N PHE A 34 8.66 10.11 -10.94
CA PHE A 34 7.51 10.26 -10.05
C PHE A 34 7.09 11.71 -9.87
N ALA A 35 7.89 12.67 -10.38
CA ALA A 35 7.57 14.09 -10.35
C ALA A 35 6.58 14.43 -11.47
N SER A 36 5.36 14.82 -11.09
CA SER A 36 4.28 15.21 -11.99
C SER A 36 3.27 16.09 -11.26
N THR A 37 2.22 16.49 -11.94
CA THR A 37 1.06 17.15 -11.34
C THR A 37 -0.20 16.37 -11.70
N ILE A 38 -0.90 15.86 -10.69
CA ILE A 38 -2.15 15.13 -10.83
C ILE A 38 -3.24 15.85 -10.03
N GLU A 39 -4.37 16.15 -10.65
CA GLU A 39 -5.48 16.92 -10.04
C GLU A 39 -5.00 18.25 -9.38
N GLY A 40 -4.04 18.93 -10.02
CA GLY A 40 -3.47 20.20 -9.55
C GLY A 40 -2.51 20.08 -8.36
N LYS A 41 -2.18 18.87 -7.91
CA LYS A 41 -1.25 18.61 -6.82
C LYS A 41 0.05 17.96 -7.33
N PRO A 42 1.21 18.34 -6.78
CA PRO A 42 2.48 17.72 -7.16
C PRO A 42 2.59 16.29 -6.60
N THR A 43 3.14 15.39 -7.43
CA THR A 43 3.53 14.06 -7.01
C THR A 43 5.05 13.94 -6.91
N SER A 44 5.52 13.06 -6.03
CA SER A 44 6.95 12.80 -5.81
C SER A 44 7.18 11.38 -5.28
N LEU A 45 8.44 10.95 -5.31
CA LEU A 45 8.92 9.75 -4.63
C LEU A 45 9.68 10.17 -3.35
N TYR A 46 9.30 9.59 -2.24
CA TYR A 46 9.92 9.77 -0.92
C TYR A 46 10.70 8.52 -0.56
N ILE A 47 11.90 8.72 -0.05
CA ILE A 47 12.85 7.63 0.24
C ILE A 47 13.06 7.61 1.74
N LEU A 48 12.77 6.47 2.37
CA LEU A 48 13.10 6.19 3.77
C LEU A 48 14.29 5.25 3.82
N ARG A 49 15.21 5.50 4.75
CA ARG A 49 16.38 4.66 4.97
C ARG A 49 16.64 4.50 6.47
N ASN A 50 17.00 3.29 6.88
CA ASN A 50 17.49 3.05 8.23
C ASN A 50 19.01 2.95 8.27
N SER A 51 19.59 2.88 9.48
CA SER A 51 21.05 2.82 9.65
C SER A 51 21.69 1.53 9.10
N LYS A 52 20.89 0.49 8.85
CA LYS A 52 21.34 -0.79 8.26
C LYS A 52 21.33 -0.79 6.74
N GLY A 53 20.92 0.30 6.12
CA GLY A 53 20.88 0.45 4.66
C GLY A 53 19.66 -0.17 3.99
N ILE A 54 18.62 -0.54 4.75
CA ILE A 54 17.31 -0.91 4.19
C ILE A 54 16.63 0.35 3.68
N GLU A 55 15.95 0.26 2.54
CA GLU A 55 15.29 1.39 1.88
C GLU A 55 13.85 1.06 1.54
N ALA A 56 12.94 1.99 1.83
CA ALA A 56 11.58 1.97 1.35
C ALA A 56 11.28 3.22 0.52
N CYS A 57 10.68 3.07 -0.65
CA CYS A 57 10.26 4.17 -1.51
C CYS A 57 8.74 4.28 -1.51
N ILE A 58 8.22 5.48 -1.23
CA ILE A 58 6.80 5.78 -1.17
C ILE A 58 6.48 6.94 -2.12
N THR A 59 5.40 6.83 -2.92
CA THR A 59 4.87 8.01 -3.63
C THR A 59 3.62 8.53 -2.92
N ASN A 60 3.45 9.85 -2.92
CA ASN A 60 2.25 10.47 -2.36
C ASN A 60 1.00 10.30 -3.24
N TYR A 61 1.12 9.77 -4.45
CA TYR A 61 -0.03 9.36 -5.25
C TYR A 61 -0.57 8.02 -4.77
N GLY A 62 -1.73 8.04 -4.12
CA GLY A 62 -2.31 6.88 -3.45
C GLY A 62 -1.56 6.46 -2.19
N ALA A 63 -0.63 7.29 -1.69
CA ALA A 63 0.26 6.98 -0.57
C ALA A 63 0.84 5.55 -0.70
N ARG A 64 1.42 5.23 -1.86
CA ARG A 64 1.81 3.87 -2.28
C ARG A 64 3.22 3.52 -1.80
N LEU A 65 3.37 2.34 -1.23
CA LEU A 65 4.66 1.68 -1.15
C LEU A 65 5.06 1.22 -2.56
N VAL A 66 6.13 1.80 -3.09
CA VAL A 66 6.62 1.54 -4.46
C VAL A 66 7.69 0.47 -4.47
N SER A 67 8.57 0.48 -3.46
CA SER A 67 9.72 -0.42 -3.34
C SER A 67 10.06 -0.63 -1.88
N LEU A 68 10.53 -1.84 -1.54
CA LEU A 68 11.12 -2.17 -0.24
C LEU A 68 12.33 -3.07 -0.49
N MET A 69 13.51 -2.53 -0.22
CA MET A 69 14.78 -3.22 -0.42
C MET A 69 15.17 -4.01 0.81
N GLU A 70 15.12 -5.33 0.72
CA GLU A 70 15.42 -6.24 1.83
C GLU A 70 16.60 -7.17 1.52
N PRO A 71 17.50 -7.44 2.49
CA PRO A 71 18.63 -8.33 2.27
C PRO A 71 18.18 -9.80 2.18
N ASP A 72 18.83 -10.58 1.33
CA ASP A 72 18.80 -12.02 1.38
C ASP A 72 19.76 -12.56 2.48
N ARG A 73 19.83 -13.90 2.63
CA ARG A 73 20.74 -14.56 3.58
C ARG A 73 22.22 -14.25 3.39
N ASN A 74 22.61 -13.70 2.23
CA ASN A 74 23.99 -13.30 1.90
C ASN A 74 24.18 -11.78 2.02
N GLY A 75 23.16 -11.05 2.43
CA GLY A 75 23.18 -9.59 2.56
C GLY A 75 22.90 -8.85 1.24
N LYS A 76 22.52 -9.53 0.17
CA LYS A 76 22.15 -8.88 -1.10
C LYS A 76 20.77 -8.23 -0.97
N LEU A 77 20.70 -6.91 -1.15
CA LEU A 77 19.47 -6.16 -1.17
C LEU A 77 18.75 -6.35 -2.51
N GLU A 78 17.47 -6.67 -2.46
CA GLU A 78 16.59 -6.78 -3.62
C GLU A 78 15.19 -6.28 -3.27
N ASP A 79 14.47 -5.75 -4.27
CA ASP A 79 13.11 -5.26 -4.07
C ASP A 79 12.13 -6.42 -3.89
N VAL A 80 11.37 -6.39 -2.81
CA VAL A 80 10.40 -7.43 -2.47
C VAL A 80 8.95 -7.03 -2.75
N VAL A 81 8.71 -5.81 -3.30
CA VAL A 81 7.38 -5.27 -3.60
C VAL A 81 7.18 -5.15 -5.10
N LEU A 82 6.01 -5.57 -5.59
CA LEU A 82 5.65 -5.39 -6.99
C LEU A 82 5.06 -4.01 -7.22
N GLY A 83 5.49 -3.34 -8.30
CA GLY A 83 5.03 -2.01 -8.65
C GLY A 83 5.47 -1.55 -10.02
N TYR A 84 5.28 -0.26 -10.29
CA TYR A 84 5.77 0.42 -11.48
C TYR A 84 6.91 1.37 -11.13
N ASP A 85 7.75 1.65 -12.10
CA ASP A 85 8.93 2.50 -11.94
C ASP A 85 8.70 3.98 -12.32
N ASN A 86 7.43 4.38 -12.51
CA ASN A 86 7.04 5.75 -12.85
C ASN A 86 5.59 6.05 -12.48
N ILE A 87 5.30 7.34 -12.30
CA ILE A 87 3.98 7.82 -11.89
C ILE A 87 2.91 7.66 -12.98
N THR A 88 3.29 7.76 -14.25
CA THR A 88 2.36 7.64 -15.38
C THR A 88 1.71 6.27 -15.39
N ASP A 89 2.49 5.21 -15.20
CA ASP A 89 1.97 3.85 -15.16
C ASP A 89 1.03 3.62 -13.97
N TYR A 90 1.36 4.15 -12.80
CA TYR A 90 0.45 4.11 -11.64
C TYR A 90 -0.87 4.82 -11.90
N HIS A 91 -0.82 5.97 -12.60
CA HIS A 91 -2.01 6.77 -12.90
C HIS A 91 -2.89 6.14 -13.99
N THR A 92 -2.30 5.51 -15.01
CA THR A 92 -3.01 5.07 -16.23
C THR A 92 -3.39 3.60 -16.25
N LYS A 93 -2.61 2.71 -15.60
CA LYS A 93 -2.83 1.26 -15.65
C LYS A 93 -3.84 0.75 -14.60
N GLY A 94 -4.26 1.59 -13.66
CA GLY A 94 -5.36 1.31 -12.72
C GLY A 94 -5.14 0.16 -11.74
N GLN A 95 -3.90 -0.30 -11.54
CA GLN A 95 -3.56 -1.32 -10.56
C GLN A 95 -3.37 -0.72 -9.18
N ASN A 96 -3.73 -1.50 -8.14
CA ASN A 96 -3.60 -1.08 -6.74
C ASN A 96 -2.25 -1.43 -6.10
N PHE A 97 -1.20 -1.65 -6.90
CA PHE A 97 0.14 -1.97 -6.37
C PHE A 97 0.57 -0.95 -5.30
N GLY A 98 0.83 -1.47 -4.09
CA GLY A 98 1.29 -0.69 -2.95
C GLY A 98 0.35 0.40 -2.44
N ALA A 99 -0.85 0.55 -3.01
CA ALA A 99 -1.75 1.66 -2.73
C ALA A 99 -2.35 1.61 -1.33
N THR A 100 -2.59 2.79 -0.76
CA THR A 100 -3.57 2.92 0.32
C THR A 100 -4.97 2.87 -0.29
N VAL A 101 -5.77 1.88 0.12
CA VAL A 101 -7.15 1.71 -0.32
C VAL A 101 -8.13 2.13 0.77
N GLY A 102 -9.18 2.82 0.39
CA GLY A 102 -10.20 3.40 1.25
C GLY A 102 -11.24 4.20 0.43
N ARG A 103 -12.34 4.65 1.08
CA ARG A 103 -12.57 4.54 2.57
C ARG A 103 -12.75 3.12 3.08
N TYR A 104 -13.16 2.17 2.20
CA TYR A 104 -13.49 0.80 2.58
C TYR A 104 -12.81 -0.18 1.62
N ILE A 105 -11.85 -0.96 2.13
CA ILE A 105 -11.22 -2.06 1.38
C ILE A 105 -12.23 -3.18 1.11
N GLY A 106 -12.08 -3.87 -0.01
CA GLY A 106 -12.99 -4.94 -0.43
C GLY A 106 -14.20 -4.38 -1.17
N ARG A 107 -15.32 -5.10 -1.11
CA ARG A 107 -16.52 -4.82 -1.91
C ARG A 107 -17.71 -4.50 -1.03
N ILE A 108 -18.50 -3.48 -1.43
CA ILE A 108 -19.82 -3.21 -0.89
C ILE A 108 -20.82 -3.52 -2.01
N ILE A 109 -21.64 -4.53 -1.79
CA ILE A 109 -22.60 -5.05 -2.76
C ILE A 109 -23.92 -4.29 -2.64
N GLY A 110 -24.60 -4.03 -3.78
CA GLY A 110 -25.83 -3.26 -3.83
C GLY A 110 -25.62 -1.77 -3.59
N PRO A 111 -24.48 -1.20 -3.92
CA PRO A 111 -23.74 0.04 -3.59
C PRO A 111 -24.48 0.95 -2.62
N LYS A 112 -24.85 0.42 -1.46
CA LYS A 112 -25.51 1.16 -0.38
C LYS A 112 -25.27 0.50 0.96
N PHE A 113 -25.38 1.29 2.00
CA PHE A 113 -25.38 0.81 3.38
C PHE A 113 -26.25 1.71 4.27
N THR A 114 -26.65 1.20 5.43
CA THR A 114 -27.46 1.93 6.39
C THR A 114 -26.66 2.12 7.69
N ILE A 115 -26.66 3.35 8.19
CA ILE A 115 -26.14 3.68 9.52
C ILE A 115 -27.32 4.28 10.28
N ASP A 116 -27.62 3.73 11.45
CA ASP A 116 -28.82 4.02 12.21
C ASP A 116 -30.05 3.83 11.31
N SER A 117 -30.82 4.85 11.03
CA SER A 117 -32.00 4.78 10.13
C SER A 117 -31.77 5.40 8.75
N THR A 118 -30.55 5.87 8.46
CA THR A 118 -30.23 6.57 7.21
C THR A 118 -29.52 5.65 6.24
N THR A 119 -30.09 5.47 5.04
CA THR A 119 -29.46 4.73 3.95
C THR A 119 -28.67 5.68 3.06
N TYR A 120 -27.40 5.34 2.85
CA TYR A 120 -26.48 6.04 1.97
C TYR A 120 -26.28 5.22 0.69
N THR A 121 -26.40 5.88 -0.47
CA THR A 121 -26.13 5.30 -1.77
C THR A 121 -24.73 5.69 -2.21
N LEU A 122 -23.92 4.69 -2.56
CA LEU A 122 -22.55 4.88 -3.04
C LEU A 122 -22.53 5.02 -4.57
N GLN A 123 -21.53 5.73 -5.06
CA GLN A 123 -21.30 5.88 -6.50
C GLN A 123 -20.56 4.64 -7.03
N ASP A 124 -21.29 3.76 -7.69
CA ASP A 124 -20.68 2.63 -8.39
C ASP A 124 -20.46 2.96 -9.87
N ASN A 125 -19.83 2.03 -10.58
CA ASN A 125 -19.59 2.15 -12.03
C ASN A 125 -20.67 1.45 -12.89
N GLY A 126 -21.89 1.28 -12.35
CA GLY A 126 -23.01 0.61 -13.00
C GLY A 126 -22.98 -0.92 -12.88
N LYS A 127 -22.08 -1.47 -12.07
CA LYS A 127 -21.97 -2.93 -11.85
C LYS A 127 -22.65 -3.42 -10.57
N GLY A 128 -23.32 -2.53 -9.84
CA GLY A 128 -23.98 -2.86 -8.58
C GLY A 128 -23.02 -3.14 -7.41
N VAL A 129 -21.75 -2.81 -7.55
CA VAL A 129 -20.71 -3.05 -6.55
C VAL A 129 -19.74 -1.87 -6.54
N ILE A 130 -19.37 -1.41 -5.36
CA ILE A 130 -18.23 -0.51 -5.18
C ILE A 130 -17.05 -1.31 -4.62
N SER A 131 -15.85 -1.10 -5.18
CA SER A 131 -14.62 -1.78 -4.76
C SER A 131 -13.62 -0.77 -4.24
N HIS A 132 -12.96 -1.10 -3.14
CA HIS A 132 -11.86 -0.32 -2.54
C HIS A 132 -12.18 1.16 -2.32
N GLY A 133 -13.44 1.47 -1.97
CA GLY A 133 -13.90 2.82 -1.70
C GLY A 133 -14.32 3.64 -2.92
N GLY A 134 -14.32 3.03 -4.12
CA GLY A 134 -14.79 3.66 -5.36
C GLY A 134 -13.68 4.14 -6.28
N ASN A 135 -14.10 4.80 -7.37
CA ASN A 135 -13.16 5.36 -8.36
C ASN A 135 -13.58 6.80 -8.73
N PRO A 136 -12.72 7.79 -8.42
CA PRO A 136 -11.43 7.67 -7.75
C PRO A 136 -11.59 7.43 -6.24
N GLY A 137 -10.92 6.37 -5.73
CA GLY A 137 -10.76 6.11 -4.30
C GLY A 137 -9.44 6.65 -3.76
N PHE A 138 -9.09 6.32 -2.53
CA PHE A 138 -7.84 6.77 -1.87
C PHE A 138 -6.58 6.42 -2.66
N ALA A 139 -6.59 5.29 -3.37
CA ALA A 139 -5.51 4.83 -4.25
C ALA A 139 -5.24 5.78 -5.44
N ASN A 140 -6.20 6.62 -5.82
CA ASN A 140 -6.12 7.50 -6.97
C ASN A 140 -6.05 8.98 -6.57
N ARG A 141 -5.75 9.29 -5.32
CA ARG A 141 -5.63 10.64 -4.78
C ARG A 141 -4.19 11.02 -4.49
N VAL A 142 -3.86 12.28 -4.66
CA VAL A 142 -2.57 12.82 -4.21
C VAL A 142 -2.72 13.24 -2.75
N TRP A 143 -1.93 12.62 -1.86
CA TRP A 143 -1.90 12.89 -0.43
C TRP A 143 -0.94 14.04 -0.12
N ASP A 144 -1.29 14.86 0.86
CA ASP A 144 -0.44 15.94 1.35
C ASP A 144 0.64 15.35 2.27
N ILE A 145 1.88 15.83 2.14
CA ILE A 145 2.95 15.49 3.09
C ILE A 145 2.85 16.40 4.30
N ILE A 146 2.82 15.81 5.48
CA ILE A 146 2.70 16.52 6.77
C ILE A 146 4.04 16.58 7.46
N ASP A 147 4.80 15.49 7.42
CA ASP A 147 6.13 15.39 8.04
C ASP A 147 6.97 14.35 7.30
N GLN A 148 8.28 14.55 7.28
CA GLN A 148 9.23 13.64 6.69
C GLN A 148 10.56 13.69 7.47
N THR A 149 11.06 12.53 7.82
CA THR A 149 12.43 12.32 8.30
C THR A 149 13.11 11.28 7.42
N GLU A 150 14.34 10.88 7.78
CA GLU A 150 15.06 9.82 7.06
C GLU A 150 14.34 8.46 7.14
N GLN A 151 13.62 8.18 8.24
CA GLN A 151 12.97 6.90 8.51
C GLN A 151 11.45 6.98 8.58
N LYS A 152 10.85 8.18 8.51
CA LYS A 152 9.41 8.37 8.70
C LYS A 152 8.84 9.28 7.63
N LEU A 153 7.66 8.92 7.12
CA LEU A 153 6.85 9.75 6.22
C LEU A 153 5.40 9.79 6.73
N VAL A 154 4.89 11.01 6.94
CA VAL A 154 3.51 11.25 7.37
C VAL A 154 2.72 11.89 6.25
N LEU A 155 1.67 11.22 5.81
CA LEU A 155 0.80 11.67 4.73
C LEU A 155 -0.61 11.92 5.27
N ARG A 156 -1.31 12.88 4.64
CA ARG A 156 -2.70 13.20 4.96
C ARG A 156 -3.55 13.21 3.71
N TYR A 157 -4.72 12.59 3.81
CA TYR A 157 -5.79 12.79 2.84
C TYR A 157 -7.07 13.25 3.56
N ILE A 158 -7.71 14.27 3.01
CA ILE A 158 -9.02 14.76 3.47
C ILE A 158 -10.04 14.40 2.42
N SER A 159 -10.80 13.34 2.68
CA SER A 159 -11.91 12.90 1.87
C SER A 159 -13.16 13.74 2.23
N PRO A 160 -13.72 14.54 1.29
CA PRO A 160 -14.85 15.41 1.59
C PRO A 160 -16.11 14.63 1.94
N ASP A 161 -17.06 15.30 2.63
CA ASP A 161 -18.40 14.74 2.86
C ASP A 161 -19.06 14.41 1.52
N GLY A 162 -19.55 13.17 1.37
CA GLY A 162 -20.20 12.69 0.15
C GLY A 162 -19.24 12.15 -0.93
N GLU A 163 -17.94 12.10 -0.70
CA GLU A 163 -17.03 11.47 -1.68
C GLU A 163 -17.43 10.01 -1.93
N ASN A 164 -17.66 9.65 -3.21
CA ASN A 164 -18.21 8.35 -3.63
C ASN A 164 -19.49 7.93 -2.91
N GLY A 165 -20.24 8.88 -2.32
CA GLY A 165 -21.47 8.63 -1.57
C GLY A 165 -21.25 8.37 -0.06
N PHE A 166 -20.02 8.31 0.42
CA PHE A 166 -19.74 8.11 1.85
C PHE A 166 -20.02 9.37 2.66
N PRO A 167 -20.78 9.30 3.77
CA PRO A 167 -21.08 10.45 4.61
C PRO A 167 -19.89 10.90 5.45
N GLY A 168 -19.88 12.18 5.81
CA GLY A 168 -18.89 12.82 6.67
C GLY A 168 -17.58 13.14 5.95
N LYS A 169 -16.98 14.26 6.32
CA LYS A 169 -15.60 14.57 5.97
C LYS A 169 -14.70 13.63 6.77
N LEU A 170 -13.87 12.84 6.12
CA LEU A 170 -12.91 11.94 6.74
C LEU A 170 -11.49 12.50 6.55
N THR A 171 -10.81 12.79 7.65
CA THR A 171 -9.38 13.12 7.64
C THR A 171 -8.60 11.86 8.02
N THR A 172 -7.76 11.39 7.12
CA THR A 172 -6.89 10.24 7.32
C THR A 172 -5.45 10.68 7.38
N ILE A 173 -4.73 10.26 8.41
CA ILE A 173 -3.28 10.35 8.54
C ILE A 173 -2.72 8.95 8.35
N LEU A 174 -1.75 8.83 7.48
CA LEU A 174 -0.98 7.61 7.27
C LEU A 174 0.47 7.88 7.61
N THR A 175 1.05 7.06 8.47
CA THR A 175 2.46 7.12 8.81
C THR A 175 3.16 5.83 8.36
N TYR A 176 4.20 5.99 7.57
CA TYR A 176 5.18 4.94 7.30
C TYR A 176 6.40 5.18 8.18
N THR A 177 6.84 4.17 8.91
CA THR A 177 8.09 4.21 9.69
C THR A 177 8.93 2.99 9.35
N LEU A 178 10.13 3.21 8.84
CA LEU A 178 11.11 2.16 8.60
C LEU A 178 11.95 1.98 9.87
N LEU A 179 11.76 0.88 10.58
CA LEU A 179 12.41 0.60 11.84
C LEU A 179 13.85 0.08 11.64
N GLU A 180 14.66 0.14 12.70
CA GLU A 180 16.05 -0.31 12.66
C GLU A 180 16.21 -1.83 12.50
N ASP A 181 15.19 -2.62 12.81
CA ASP A 181 15.18 -4.06 12.56
C ASP A 181 14.79 -4.46 11.13
N GLY A 182 14.40 -3.46 10.30
CA GLY A 182 13.94 -3.64 8.93
C GLY A 182 12.42 -3.69 8.78
N ALA A 183 11.67 -3.70 9.87
CA ALA A 183 10.21 -3.67 9.77
C ALA A 183 9.72 -2.32 9.20
N LEU A 184 8.76 -2.37 8.28
CA LEU A 184 8.03 -1.19 7.80
C LEU A 184 6.69 -1.13 8.54
N GLU A 185 6.59 -0.20 9.48
CA GLU A 185 5.36 0.08 10.19
C GLU A 185 4.44 0.95 9.34
N VAL A 186 3.15 0.61 9.30
CA VAL A 186 2.12 1.33 8.54
C VAL A 186 0.96 1.63 9.48
N ASP A 187 0.89 2.86 9.98
CA ASP A 187 -0.13 3.31 10.94
C ASP A 187 -1.17 4.19 10.27
N PHE A 188 -2.45 3.90 10.54
CA PHE A 188 -3.59 4.66 10.05
C PHE A 188 -4.35 5.30 11.21
N GLN A 189 -4.49 6.62 11.17
CA GLN A 189 -5.36 7.38 12.07
C GLN A 189 -6.41 8.11 11.26
N ALA A 190 -7.68 8.03 11.68
CA ALA A 190 -8.77 8.67 10.96
C ALA A 190 -9.75 9.35 11.92
N THR A 191 -10.22 10.53 11.53
CA THR A 191 -11.27 11.27 12.20
C THR A 191 -12.35 11.67 11.22
N THR A 192 -13.61 11.66 11.66
CA THR A 192 -14.75 11.96 10.80
C THR A 192 -15.72 12.94 11.44
N THR A 193 -16.46 13.69 10.61
CA THR A 193 -17.48 14.63 11.05
C THR A 193 -18.89 14.02 11.16
N LYS A 194 -19.10 12.81 10.61
CA LYS A 194 -20.34 12.04 10.69
C LYS A 194 -20.02 10.56 10.80
N ALA A 195 -20.94 9.76 11.35
CA ALA A 195 -20.81 8.30 11.28
C ALA A 195 -20.64 7.83 9.84
N THR A 196 -19.65 6.99 9.58
CA THR A 196 -19.30 6.46 8.26
C THR A 196 -18.57 5.12 8.39
N HIS A 197 -18.60 4.31 7.34
CA HIS A 197 -17.78 3.10 7.29
C HIS A 197 -16.33 3.45 6.91
N VAL A 198 -15.39 2.94 7.70
CA VAL A 198 -13.94 3.08 7.48
C VAL A 198 -13.28 1.73 7.64
N ASN A 199 -12.56 1.30 6.62
CA ASN A 199 -11.71 0.12 6.63
C ASN A 199 -10.55 0.36 5.67
N LEU A 200 -9.40 0.78 6.20
CA LEU A 200 -8.23 1.19 5.43
C LEU A 200 -7.21 0.05 5.36
N SER A 201 -6.46 -0.02 4.30
CA SER A 201 -5.35 -0.96 4.18
C SER A 201 -4.32 -0.49 3.16
N ASN A 202 -3.10 -1.01 3.28
CA ASN A 202 -2.09 -1.00 2.23
C ASN A 202 -2.28 -2.22 1.32
N HIS A 203 -2.25 -2.01 0.01
CA HIS A 203 -2.50 -3.03 -1.00
C HIS A 203 -1.19 -3.46 -1.69
N SER A 204 -0.14 -3.70 -0.91
CA SER A 204 1.13 -4.19 -1.45
C SER A 204 1.02 -5.65 -1.91
N PHE A 205 1.75 -5.96 -2.97
CA PHE A 205 1.96 -7.31 -3.47
C PHE A 205 3.42 -7.65 -3.26
N PHE A 206 3.67 -8.74 -2.55
CA PHE A 206 5.02 -9.15 -2.19
C PHE A 206 5.50 -10.31 -3.03
N ASN A 207 6.75 -10.23 -3.49
CA ASN A 207 7.52 -11.36 -3.99
C ASN A 207 8.88 -11.34 -3.30
N ILE A 208 8.99 -12.05 -2.18
CA ILE A 208 10.17 -12.03 -1.31
C ILE A 208 11.36 -12.83 -1.87
N SER A 209 11.23 -13.39 -3.09
CA SER A 209 12.40 -13.88 -3.82
C SER A 209 13.35 -12.74 -4.22
N GLY A 210 12.84 -11.50 -4.32
CA GLY A 210 13.57 -10.33 -4.83
C GLY A 210 13.67 -10.31 -6.36
N ASN A 211 12.98 -11.21 -7.04
CA ASN A 211 12.93 -11.25 -8.51
C ASN A 211 11.46 -11.15 -8.97
N PRO A 212 11.01 -10.02 -9.52
CA PRO A 212 9.60 -9.78 -9.84
C PRO A 212 9.06 -10.70 -10.95
N VAL A 213 9.90 -11.33 -11.76
CA VAL A 213 9.48 -12.25 -12.81
C VAL A 213 9.46 -13.72 -12.36
N GLN A 214 9.98 -14.02 -11.18
CA GLN A 214 9.92 -15.35 -10.61
C GLN A 214 8.53 -15.61 -10.01
N SER A 215 7.96 -16.82 -10.25
CA SER A 215 6.71 -17.24 -9.59
C SER A 215 6.88 -17.28 -8.08
N VAL A 216 5.84 -16.87 -7.34
CA VAL A 216 5.75 -16.96 -5.89
C VAL A 216 5.34 -18.35 -5.40
N GLU A 217 5.03 -19.27 -6.30
CA GLU A 217 4.47 -20.60 -5.96
C GLU A 217 5.39 -21.47 -5.11
N ALA A 218 6.71 -21.25 -5.18
CA ALA A 218 7.69 -21.95 -4.35
C ALA A 218 7.83 -21.37 -2.93
N GLN A 219 7.22 -20.23 -2.64
CA GLN A 219 7.25 -19.60 -1.32
C GLN A 219 6.27 -20.30 -0.38
N TYR A 220 6.67 -20.45 0.88
CA TYR A 220 5.87 -21.11 1.91
C TYR A 220 5.04 -20.08 2.67
N LEU A 221 3.76 -20.35 2.79
CA LEU A 221 2.81 -19.47 3.46
C LEU A 221 2.21 -20.18 4.70
N TRP A 222 2.17 -19.45 5.81
CA TRP A 222 1.39 -19.77 7.01
C TRP A 222 0.47 -18.61 7.34
N ILE A 223 -0.78 -18.90 7.73
CA ILE A 223 -1.77 -17.88 8.10
C ILE A 223 -2.51 -18.34 9.37
N ASP A 224 -2.59 -17.44 10.35
CA ASP A 224 -3.33 -17.69 11.59
C ASP A 224 -4.84 -17.52 11.40
N SER A 225 -5.40 -18.41 10.60
CA SER A 225 -6.83 -18.41 10.32
C SER A 225 -7.41 -19.82 10.22
N LYS A 226 -8.68 -19.96 10.62
CA LYS A 226 -9.49 -21.18 10.46
C LYS A 226 -10.56 -21.04 9.39
N LYS A 227 -10.74 -19.83 8.83
CA LYS A 227 -11.83 -19.49 7.94
C LYS A 227 -11.40 -18.44 6.91
N ILE A 228 -11.98 -18.53 5.72
CA ILE A 228 -11.94 -17.46 4.72
C ILE A 228 -13.35 -16.90 4.52
N ALA A 229 -13.46 -15.66 4.03
CA ALA A 229 -14.73 -15.17 3.51
C ALA A 229 -15.15 -16.02 2.31
N GLU A 230 -16.40 -16.49 2.29
CA GLU A 230 -16.94 -17.24 1.16
C GLU A 230 -17.36 -16.28 0.05
N TYR A 231 -17.06 -16.65 -1.21
CA TYR A 231 -17.39 -15.86 -2.39
C TYR A 231 -18.45 -16.57 -3.24
N ASP A 232 -19.36 -15.79 -3.82
CA ASP A 232 -20.28 -16.23 -4.86
C ASP A 232 -19.60 -16.26 -6.25
N GLN A 233 -20.31 -16.71 -7.28
CA GLN A 233 -19.81 -16.81 -8.66
C GLN A 233 -19.45 -15.45 -9.29
N HIS A 234 -19.87 -14.34 -8.68
CA HIS A 234 -19.51 -12.98 -9.08
C HIS A 234 -18.32 -12.41 -8.29
N LYS A 235 -17.65 -13.25 -7.48
CA LYS A 235 -16.56 -12.86 -6.57
C LYS A 235 -16.99 -11.88 -5.48
N ASN A 236 -18.25 -11.90 -5.09
CA ASN A 236 -18.77 -11.12 -3.98
C ASN A 236 -18.78 -11.96 -2.70
N VAL A 237 -18.53 -11.32 -1.57
CA VAL A 237 -18.68 -12.00 -0.27
C VAL A 237 -20.13 -12.35 0.01
N THR A 238 -20.40 -13.58 0.39
CA THR A 238 -21.75 -14.06 0.70
C THR A 238 -22.26 -13.66 2.08
N GLY A 239 -21.36 -13.19 2.94
CA GLY A 239 -21.60 -12.98 4.38
C GLY A 239 -21.33 -14.23 5.22
N HIS A 240 -21.03 -15.35 4.60
CA HIS A 240 -20.65 -16.60 5.27
C HIS A 240 -19.14 -16.80 5.29
N PHE A 241 -18.71 -17.74 6.13
CA PHE A 241 -17.33 -18.15 6.24
C PHE A 241 -17.16 -19.62 5.82
N TYR A 242 -16.20 -19.83 4.92
CA TYR A 242 -15.76 -21.15 4.50
C TYR A 242 -14.62 -21.66 5.42
N LYS A 243 -14.76 -22.86 5.97
CA LYS A 243 -13.74 -23.46 6.85
C LYS A 243 -12.54 -23.93 6.02
N VAL A 244 -11.31 -23.55 6.43
CA VAL A 244 -10.09 -23.90 5.65
C VAL A 244 -9.66 -25.35 5.82
N ARG A 245 -10.05 -26.03 6.93
CA ARG A 245 -9.59 -27.39 7.24
C ARG A 245 -9.95 -28.39 6.14
N HIS A 246 -8.96 -29.15 5.68
CA HIS A 246 -9.06 -30.13 4.58
C HIS A 246 -9.39 -29.51 3.22
N THR A 247 -9.03 -28.24 3.02
CA THR A 247 -9.18 -27.52 1.75
C THR A 247 -7.83 -26.99 1.27
N PRO A 248 -7.71 -26.52 0.03
CA PRO A 248 -6.50 -25.85 -0.45
C PRO A 248 -6.10 -24.61 0.37
N PHE A 249 -7.05 -23.97 1.04
CA PHE A 249 -6.84 -22.76 1.85
C PHE A 249 -6.28 -23.07 3.26
N ASP A 250 -5.97 -24.31 3.59
CA ASP A 250 -5.47 -24.68 4.92
C ASP A 250 -3.98 -24.33 5.10
N PHE A 251 -3.70 -23.07 5.36
CA PHE A 251 -2.37 -22.55 5.68
C PHE A 251 -2.08 -22.46 7.19
N ARG A 252 -2.82 -23.19 8.04
CA ARG A 252 -2.53 -23.28 9.49
C ARG A 252 -1.21 -24.00 9.80
N LYS A 253 -0.65 -24.69 8.83
CA LYS A 253 0.74 -25.15 8.77
C LYS A 253 1.36 -24.56 7.51
N PRO A 254 2.68 -24.30 7.48
CA PRO A 254 3.34 -23.81 6.28
C PRO A 254 3.18 -24.75 5.10
N HIS A 255 2.74 -24.24 3.96
CA HIS A 255 2.65 -24.94 2.68
C HIS A 255 3.17 -24.03 1.56
N ALA A 256 3.79 -24.62 0.54
CA ALA A 256 4.12 -23.88 -0.66
C ALA A 256 2.85 -23.37 -1.35
N ILE A 257 2.84 -22.13 -1.81
CA ILE A 257 1.67 -21.52 -2.46
C ILE A 257 1.22 -22.37 -3.65
N GLY A 258 2.14 -22.82 -4.49
CA GLY A 258 1.86 -23.62 -5.67
C GLY A 258 1.41 -25.05 -5.39
N GLU A 259 1.60 -25.56 -4.16
CA GLU A 259 1.29 -26.96 -3.81
C GLU A 259 -0.17 -27.34 -4.09
N ARG A 260 -1.09 -26.41 -3.89
CA ARG A 260 -2.54 -26.66 -3.93
C ARG A 260 -3.33 -25.61 -4.69
N ILE A 261 -2.69 -24.62 -5.30
CA ILE A 261 -3.37 -23.50 -5.98
C ILE A 261 -4.20 -23.96 -7.18
N ASN A 262 -3.82 -25.07 -7.81
CA ASN A 262 -4.49 -25.66 -8.96
C ASN A 262 -5.44 -26.83 -8.61
N ASN A 263 -5.69 -27.06 -7.31
CA ASN A 263 -6.65 -28.10 -6.91
C ASN A 263 -8.06 -27.74 -7.38
N ASP A 264 -8.83 -28.76 -7.75
CA ASP A 264 -10.26 -28.58 -8.04
C ASP A 264 -11.01 -28.25 -6.75
N ASN A 265 -11.31 -26.99 -6.57
CA ASN A 265 -12.03 -26.46 -5.42
C ASN A 265 -12.86 -25.25 -5.88
N GLU A 266 -14.14 -25.23 -5.55
CA GLU A 266 -15.09 -24.21 -5.98
C GLU A 266 -14.58 -22.79 -5.69
N GLN A 267 -14.08 -22.53 -4.47
CA GLN A 267 -13.63 -21.19 -4.09
C GLN A 267 -12.36 -20.76 -4.86
N LEU A 268 -11.41 -21.67 -5.14
CA LEU A 268 -10.28 -21.41 -6.01
C LEU A 268 -10.71 -21.13 -7.45
N ASN A 269 -11.68 -21.92 -7.97
CA ASN A 269 -12.17 -21.78 -9.34
C ASN A 269 -12.88 -20.42 -9.55
N ILE A 270 -13.63 -19.95 -8.55
CA ILE A 270 -14.31 -18.64 -8.57
C ILE A 270 -13.31 -17.51 -8.73
N THR A 271 -12.21 -17.54 -7.98
CA THR A 271 -11.22 -16.43 -7.94
C THR A 271 -10.08 -16.59 -8.93
N GLY A 272 -9.84 -17.82 -9.41
CA GLY A 272 -8.70 -18.14 -10.25
C GLY A 272 -7.40 -18.24 -9.44
N GLY A 273 -7.48 -18.71 -8.19
CA GLY A 273 -6.39 -18.83 -7.24
C GLY A 273 -6.75 -18.31 -5.85
N TYR A 274 -5.74 -17.99 -5.04
CA TYR A 274 -5.95 -17.45 -3.70
C TYR A 274 -6.19 -15.92 -3.74
N ASP A 275 -7.45 -15.50 -3.64
CA ASP A 275 -7.86 -14.09 -3.57
C ASP A 275 -8.95 -13.89 -2.51
N HIS A 276 -8.77 -14.53 -1.35
CA HIS A 276 -9.76 -14.54 -0.27
C HIS A 276 -9.29 -13.78 0.95
N ALA A 277 -10.22 -13.13 1.63
CA ALA A 277 -9.99 -12.56 2.94
C ALA A 277 -9.96 -13.67 4.00
N PHE A 278 -8.86 -13.80 4.70
CA PHE A 278 -8.69 -14.72 5.83
C PHE A 278 -9.18 -14.07 7.11
N ALA A 279 -10.09 -14.73 7.83
CA ALA A 279 -10.55 -14.28 9.14
C ALA A 279 -9.52 -14.70 10.21
N LEU A 280 -8.70 -13.76 10.65
CA LEU A 280 -7.63 -13.99 11.61
C LEU A 280 -8.20 -14.39 12.97
N ARG A 281 -7.52 -15.31 13.67
CA ARG A 281 -7.95 -15.80 15.01
C ARG A 281 -7.78 -14.76 16.10
N HIS A 282 -6.77 -13.91 15.97
CA HIS A 282 -6.40 -12.88 16.94
C HIS A 282 -6.57 -11.48 16.36
N SER A 283 -7.70 -11.26 15.66
CA SER A 283 -8.03 -9.96 15.08
C SER A 283 -8.03 -8.86 16.15
N GLY A 284 -7.33 -7.75 15.85
CA GLY A 284 -7.18 -6.61 16.75
C GLY A 284 -6.05 -6.74 17.79
N ASP A 285 -5.35 -7.88 17.86
CA ASP A 285 -4.17 -8.05 18.72
C ASP A 285 -2.88 -7.96 17.91
N ILE A 286 -2.31 -6.77 17.83
CA ILE A 286 -1.07 -6.47 17.09
C ILE A 286 0.16 -7.26 17.60
N SER A 287 0.11 -7.82 18.82
CA SER A 287 1.18 -8.64 19.35
C SER A 287 1.22 -10.07 18.77
N LYS A 288 0.21 -10.44 17.98
CA LYS A 288 0.07 -11.77 17.39
C LYS A 288 0.38 -11.74 15.90
N THR A 289 1.28 -12.62 15.49
CA THR A 289 1.58 -12.83 14.07
C THR A 289 0.34 -13.32 13.32
N ALA A 290 -0.04 -12.58 12.29
CA ALA A 290 -1.18 -12.89 11.44
C ALA A 290 -0.82 -13.86 10.30
N ALA A 291 0.35 -13.63 9.67
CA ALA A 291 0.84 -14.47 8.58
C ALA A 291 2.37 -14.46 8.51
N ILE A 292 2.92 -15.52 7.93
CA ILE A 292 4.35 -15.65 7.63
C ILE A 292 4.48 -16.14 6.19
N LEU A 293 5.25 -15.41 5.38
CA LEU A 293 5.68 -15.84 4.05
C LEU A 293 7.20 -16.08 4.10
N PHE A 294 7.67 -17.23 3.61
CA PHE A 294 9.07 -17.62 3.61
C PHE A 294 9.54 -18.07 2.24
N ASP A 295 10.65 -17.53 1.76
CA ASP A 295 11.32 -17.98 0.54
C ASP A 295 12.61 -18.76 0.89
N ALA A 296 12.61 -20.06 0.63
CA ALA A 296 13.72 -20.93 1.00
C ALA A 296 15.02 -20.60 0.25
N LYS A 297 14.93 -20.03 -0.96
CA LYS A 297 16.09 -19.71 -1.80
C LYS A 297 16.80 -18.44 -1.30
N SER A 298 16.09 -17.35 -1.13
CA SER A 298 16.65 -16.09 -0.62
C SER A 298 16.88 -16.12 0.89
N GLY A 299 16.08 -16.91 1.62
CA GLY A 299 16.05 -16.95 3.07
C GLY A 299 15.23 -15.82 3.68
N ARG A 300 14.59 -14.96 2.87
CA ARG A 300 13.74 -13.88 3.36
C ARG A 300 12.46 -14.43 3.97
N THR A 301 12.04 -13.76 5.03
CA THR A 301 10.77 -14.02 5.71
C THR A 301 10.01 -12.71 5.87
N LEU A 302 8.76 -12.68 5.41
CA LEU A 302 7.83 -11.59 5.70
C LEU A 302 6.87 -12.05 6.81
N THR A 303 6.84 -11.31 7.90
CA THR A 303 5.93 -11.57 9.05
C THR A 303 5.01 -10.36 9.21
N THR A 304 3.72 -10.59 9.38
CA THR A 304 2.71 -9.55 9.58
C THR A 304 1.85 -9.83 10.81
#